data_d36064a4ceb17fe6188a0a2d26309249
#
_entry.id   d36064a4ceb17fe6188a0a2d26309249
#
_cell.length_a   1.000
_cell.length_b   1.000
_cell.length_c   1.000
_cell.angle_alpha   90.00
_cell.angle_beta   90.00
_cell.angle_gamma   90.00
#
_symmetry.space_group_name_H-M   'P 1'
#
loop_
_entity.id
_entity.type
_entity.pdbx_description
1 polymer ?
#
loop_
_entity_poly.entity_id
_entity_poly.type
_entity_poly.pdbx_seq_one_letter_code
_entity_poly.pdbx_strand_id
1 'polypeptide(L)'
;VDYVSACSVALPTRLWREVGGFDPHFRPAYCEDVDLAFRLRSCGREVWFQPQSRIVHYEGKTSGTNTATGVKSYQIINTKKLYLRWRESLTRHNRFGEAVFFERERSVRKRILVIDATTPTPDQDAGSVQTFMALQACISLGYKAQFVPADNWLYQPKYTCALQAIGIDCAFAPYEVGFENYIRRYGWLFDVILAYRVGIVEKVLPLIRIHAPQAPVMFHLADLHYLRMERAAQVSGDDEMRYAASLMKERELSVVNQADCTISHSSVERDILAAEAPRARTALWPLMFEHFGTKAAFSERRDLCFLGGYMHAPNVDAVVYFVNSIFPLIRAQEPGIRFIIAGAHPSEEVRALAAPDVIIPGQVADLRDLFDPCRVFVCPLRVGAGAKGKIASALSYGIPVVSTHLGVEGTEIAHGEHVLIAEDPGDFAAAVLRVYRSSALWRRLSKAGQELVRERFSLQMGKAALAHAIETALAHKLGLDGAALDAGDK
;
A
#
# COMPACT_ATOMS: atom_id res chain seq x y z
N VAL A 1 -24.31 -1.90 1.95
CA VAL A 1 -25.55 -2.75 2.01
C VAL A 1 -26.79 -1.90 1.74
N ASP A 2 -27.92 -2.53 1.43
CA ASP A 2 -29.15 -1.79 1.16
C ASP A 2 -29.80 -1.22 2.41
N TYR A 3 -29.78 -1.99 3.48
CA TYR A 3 -30.26 -1.58 4.77
C TYR A 3 -29.57 -2.35 5.89
N VAL A 4 -29.72 -1.87 7.11
CA VAL A 4 -29.39 -2.53 8.37
C VAL A 4 -30.61 -2.51 9.27
N SER A 5 -30.75 -3.52 10.13
CA SER A 5 -31.85 -3.60 11.06
C SER A 5 -31.80 -2.48 12.10
N ALA A 6 -32.97 -1.91 12.43
CA ALA A 6 -33.12 -0.94 13.51
C ALA A 6 -32.76 -1.49 14.90
N CYS A 7 -32.57 -2.80 15.04
CA CYS A 7 -32.12 -3.39 16.30
C CYS A 7 -30.77 -2.82 16.76
N SER A 8 -29.90 -2.41 15.79
CA SER A 8 -28.64 -1.74 16.08
C SER A 8 -28.25 -0.85 14.89
N VAL A 9 -28.67 0.39 14.92
CA VAL A 9 -28.34 1.39 13.89
C VAL A 9 -27.81 2.66 14.55
N ALA A 10 -26.79 3.25 13.95
CA ALA A 10 -26.26 4.55 14.34
C ALA A 10 -26.21 5.46 13.11
N LEU A 11 -26.64 6.71 13.28
CA LEU A 11 -26.51 7.75 12.27
C LEU A 11 -26.39 9.12 12.94
N PRO A 12 -25.80 10.14 12.27
CA PRO A 12 -25.73 11.49 12.83
C PRO A 12 -27.13 12.05 13.10
N THR A 13 -27.35 12.64 14.28
CA THR A 13 -28.64 13.24 14.69
C THR A 13 -29.13 14.29 13.69
N ARG A 14 -28.21 15.06 13.08
CA ARG A 14 -28.56 16.01 12.03
C ARG A 14 -29.22 15.31 10.85
N LEU A 15 -28.61 14.21 10.37
CA LEU A 15 -29.13 13.44 9.24
C LEU A 15 -30.49 12.79 9.57
N TRP A 16 -30.66 12.28 10.79
CA TRP A 16 -31.95 11.79 11.27
C TRP A 16 -33.06 12.85 11.14
N ARG A 17 -32.76 14.10 11.54
CA ARG A 17 -33.72 15.22 11.46
C ARG A 17 -33.96 15.63 10.00
N GLU A 18 -32.95 15.67 9.16
CA GLU A 18 -33.07 16.02 7.75
C GLU A 18 -33.99 15.05 6.99
N VAL A 19 -33.88 13.75 7.25
CA VAL A 19 -34.76 12.74 6.61
C VAL A 19 -36.06 12.49 7.32
N GLY A 20 -36.31 13.13 8.47
CA GLY A 20 -37.56 13.04 9.22
C GLY A 20 -37.76 11.78 10.06
N GLY A 21 -36.66 11.06 10.37
CA GLY A 21 -36.70 9.84 11.21
C GLY A 21 -37.43 8.68 10.58
N PHE A 22 -38.10 7.84 11.39
CA PHE A 22 -38.97 6.78 10.87
C PHE A 22 -40.30 7.36 10.35
N ASP A 23 -40.71 6.92 9.14
CA ASP A 23 -41.93 7.40 8.53
C ASP A 23 -43.14 6.78 9.21
N PRO A 24 -44.10 7.61 9.74
CA PRO A 24 -45.36 7.13 10.31
C PRO A 24 -46.22 6.26 9.38
N HIS A 25 -45.99 6.30 8.08
CA HIS A 25 -46.67 5.45 7.10
C HIS A 25 -46.51 3.95 7.39
N PHE A 26 -45.43 3.56 8.07
CA PHE A 26 -45.13 2.18 8.43
C PHE A 26 -45.57 1.80 9.85
N ARG A 27 -46.36 2.65 10.53
CA ARG A 27 -46.87 2.29 11.84
C ARG A 27 -47.78 1.05 11.77
N PRO A 28 -47.84 0.25 12.84
CA PRO A 28 -47.11 0.41 14.11
C PRO A 28 -45.68 -0.09 14.08
N ALA A 29 -45.28 -0.97 13.13
CA ALA A 29 -43.93 -1.53 13.03
C ALA A 29 -43.72 -2.24 11.68
N TYR A 30 -42.46 -2.59 11.39
CA TYR A 30 -41.91 -3.28 10.22
C TYR A 30 -41.77 -2.39 8.97
N CYS A 31 -40.59 -2.53 8.32
CA CYS A 31 -40.14 -1.81 7.13
C CYS A 31 -39.80 -0.33 7.33
N GLU A 32 -39.95 0.25 8.51
CA GLU A 32 -39.52 1.62 8.81
C GLU A 32 -38.02 1.82 8.72
N ASP A 33 -37.22 0.80 9.10
CA ASP A 33 -35.79 0.79 9.02
C ASP A 33 -35.27 0.63 7.57
N VAL A 34 -35.93 -0.25 6.81
CA VAL A 34 -35.64 -0.41 5.38
C VAL A 34 -35.97 0.88 4.63
N ASP A 35 -37.13 1.49 4.88
CA ASP A 35 -37.50 2.76 4.26
C ASP A 35 -36.55 3.91 4.62
N LEU A 36 -36.11 3.99 5.89
CA LEU A 36 -35.13 4.97 6.32
C LEU A 36 -33.82 4.80 5.54
N ALA A 37 -33.34 3.57 5.39
CA ALA A 37 -32.12 3.27 4.65
C ALA A 37 -32.25 3.66 3.17
N PHE A 38 -33.36 3.39 2.53
CA PHE A 38 -33.61 3.80 1.14
C PHE A 38 -33.71 5.33 0.99
N ARG A 39 -34.32 6.05 1.92
CA ARG A 39 -34.35 7.53 1.92
C ARG A 39 -32.94 8.11 2.09
N LEU A 40 -32.13 7.56 2.98
CA LEU A 40 -30.74 7.98 3.16
C LEU A 40 -29.94 7.79 1.86
N ARG A 41 -30.11 6.65 1.21
CA ARG A 41 -29.45 6.35 -0.08
C ARG A 41 -29.92 7.27 -1.20
N SER A 42 -31.20 7.60 -1.26
CA SER A 42 -31.74 8.56 -2.26
C SER A 42 -31.19 9.99 -2.07
N CYS A 43 -30.75 10.33 -0.86
CA CYS A 43 -30.01 11.58 -0.56
C CYS A 43 -28.50 11.46 -0.79
N GLY A 44 -28.01 10.43 -1.50
CA GLY A 44 -26.60 10.24 -1.78
C GLY A 44 -25.76 9.78 -0.57
N ARG A 45 -26.40 9.23 0.46
CA ARG A 45 -25.71 8.67 1.61
C ARG A 45 -25.55 7.17 1.45
N GLU A 46 -24.56 6.60 2.16
CA GLU A 46 -24.29 5.17 2.18
C GLU A 46 -24.78 4.51 3.45
N VAL A 47 -25.15 3.24 3.35
CA VAL A 47 -25.50 2.38 4.49
C VAL A 47 -24.43 1.32 4.64
N TRP A 48 -23.74 1.35 5.78
CA TRP A 48 -22.63 0.45 6.09
C TRP A 48 -23.04 -0.62 7.09
N PHE A 49 -22.62 -1.84 6.87
CA PHE A 49 -22.74 -2.93 7.83
C PHE A 49 -21.43 -3.03 8.64
N GLN A 50 -21.55 -2.95 9.98
CA GLN A 50 -20.42 -3.10 10.90
C GLN A 50 -20.44 -4.48 11.55
N PRO A 51 -19.61 -5.45 11.11
CA PRO A 51 -19.63 -6.83 11.59
C PRO A 51 -19.29 -6.98 13.07
N GLN A 52 -18.52 -6.02 13.64
CA GLN A 52 -18.15 -6.03 15.05
C GLN A 52 -19.27 -5.56 15.97
N SER A 53 -20.32 -4.92 15.44
CA SER A 53 -21.52 -4.54 16.18
C SER A 53 -22.39 -5.78 16.39
N ARG A 54 -22.19 -6.47 17.50
CA ARG A 54 -22.91 -7.71 17.84
C ARG A 54 -23.94 -7.43 18.92
N ILE A 55 -25.18 -7.77 18.64
CA ILE A 55 -26.28 -7.71 19.60
C ILE A 55 -26.97 -9.08 19.68
N VAL A 56 -27.58 -9.35 20.81
CA VAL A 56 -28.43 -10.54 21.01
C VAL A 56 -29.88 -10.09 20.87
N HIS A 57 -30.55 -10.54 19.81
CA HIS A 57 -31.96 -10.23 19.54
C HIS A 57 -32.82 -11.48 19.79
N TYR A 58 -33.64 -11.41 20.83
CA TYR A 58 -34.61 -12.49 21.17
C TYR A 58 -35.85 -12.32 20.31
N GLU A 59 -35.80 -12.81 19.08
CA GLU A 59 -36.91 -12.69 18.13
C GLU A 59 -38.21 -13.31 18.69
N GLY A 60 -39.33 -12.63 18.43
CA GLY A 60 -40.66 -13.09 18.82
C GLY A 60 -41.08 -12.84 20.28
N LYS A 61 -40.17 -12.37 21.15
CA LYS A 61 -40.51 -12.10 22.56
C LYS A 61 -41.50 -10.97 22.74
N THR A 62 -41.42 -9.92 21.91
CA THR A 62 -42.26 -8.73 22.03
C THR A 62 -43.51 -8.79 21.12
N SER A 63 -43.35 -9.26 19.89
CA SER A 63 -44.38 -9.16 18.85
C SER A 63 -44.90 -10.52 18.35
N GLY A 64 -44.44 -11.62 18.98
CA GLY A 64 -44.77 -12.98 18.55
C GLY A 64 -44.13 -13.36 17.22
N THR A 65 -44.45 -14.57 16.73
CA THR A 65 -43.93 -15.09 15.45
C THR A 65 -45.02 -15.27 14.39
N ASN A 66 -46.29 -15.18 14.78
CA ASN A 66 -47.43 -15.39 13.87
C ASN A 66 -47.70 -14.12 13.04
N THR A 67 -47.52 -14.22 11.73
CA THR A 67 -47.76 -13.12 10.78
C THR A 67 -49.26 -12.89 10.44
N ALA A 68 -50.16 -13.79 10.88
CA ALA A 68 -51.60 -13.64 10.65
C ALA A 68 -52.29 -12.78 11.71
N THR A 69 -51.67 -12.56 12.89
CA THR A 69 -52.29 -11.88 14.03
C THR A 69 -51.34 -10.91 14.71
N GLY A 70 -51.91 -9.94 15.43
CA GLY A 70 -51.14 -8.99 16.23
C GLY A 70 -50.28 -8.04 15.40
N VAL A 71 -49.24 -7.48 16.05
CA VAL A 71 -48.34 -6.52 15.41
C VAL A 71 -47.56 -7.14 14.24
N LYS A 72 -47.29 -8.44 14.30
CA LYS A 72 -46.54 -9.17 13.23
C LYS A 72 -47.33 -9.19 11.89
N SER A 73 -48.65 -9.07 11.88
CA SER A 73 -49.44 -8.99 10.65
C SER A 73 -49.12 -7.74 9.80
N TYR A 74 -48.68 -6.67 10.44
CA TYR A 74 -48.25 -5.45 9.74
C TYR A 74 -46.97 -5.66 8.89
N GLN A 75 -46.21 -6.70 9.14
CA GLN A 75 -45.08 -7.04 8.27
C GLN A 75 -45.52 -7.25 6.82
N ILE A 76 -46.60 -7.99 6.61
CA ILE A 76 -47.16 -8.24 5.26
C ILE A 76 -47.69 -6.95 4.64
N ILE A 77 -48.43 -6.15 5.43
CA ILE A 77 -49.05 -4.89 4.97
C ILE A 77 -47.94 -3.88 4.60
N ASN A 78 -46.95 -3.70 5.49
CA ASN A 78 -45.93 -2.71 5.32
C ASN A 78 -44.89 -3.13 4.24
N THR A 79 -44.64 -4.43 4.03
CA THR A 79 -43.88 -4.91 2.89
C THR A 79 -44.53 -4.51 1.56
N LYS A 80 -45.85 -4.59 1.42
CA LYS A 80 -46.53 -4.12 0.22
C LYS A 80 -46.39 -2.60 0.03
N LYS A 81 -46.52 -1.82 1.12
CA LYS A 81 -46.34 -0.35 1.08
C LYS A 81 -44.90 0.00 0.68
N LEU A 82 -43.89 -0.70 1.25
CA LEU A 82 -42.48 -0.52 0.92
C LEU A 82 -42.21 -0.80 -0.55
N TYR A 83 -42.73 -1.94 -1.06
CA TYR A 83 -42.59 -2.32 -2.46
C TYR A 83 -43.19 -1.26 -3.39
N LEU A 84 -44.43 -0.75 -3.11
CA LEU A 84 -45.04 0.26 -3.94
C LEU A 84 -44.27 1.58 -3.94
N ARG A 85 -43.74 1.99 -2.77
CA ARG A 85 -42.93 3.22 -2.64
C ARG A 85 -41.63 3.15 -3.40
N TRP A 86 -40.92 2.05 -3.31
CA TRP A 86 -39.57 1.88 -3.82
C TRP A 86 -39.46 1.01 -5.07
N ARG A 87 -40.58 0.77 -5.75
CA ARG A 87 -40.65 -0.17 -6.89
C ARG A 87 -39.57 0.12 -7.96
N GLU A 88 -39.31 1.39 -8.28
CA GLU A 88 -38.31 1.77 -9.27
C GLU A 88 -36.87 1.40 -8.84
N SER A 89 -36.55 1.62 -7.57
CA SER A 89 -35.27 1.18 -7.01
C SER A 89 -35.18 -0.34 -6.97
N LEU A 90 -36.29 -1.02 -6.63
CA LEU A 90 -36.33 -2.48 -6.52
C LEU A 90 -36.32 -3.21 -7.85
N THR A 91 -36.62 -2.54 -8.99
CA THR A 91 -36.46 -3.15 -10.32
C THR A 91 -34.99 -3.51 -10.65
N ARG A 92 -34.05 -2.90 -9.93
CA ARG A 92 -32.62 -3.18 -10.07
C ARG A 92 -32.13 -4.31 -9.16
N HIS A 93 -33.02 -4.91 -8.35
CA HIS A 93 -32.70 -5.99 -7.44
C HIS A 93 -33.03 -7.34 -8.08
N ASN A 94 -32.16 -8.31 -7.89
CA ASN A 94 -32.44 -9.69 -8.28
C ASN A 94 -33.41 -10.37 -7.30
N ARG A 95 -33.89 -11.54 -7.65
CA ARG A 95 -34.69 -12.33 -6.71
C ARG A 95 -33.87 -12.77 -5.51
N PHE A 96 -34.55 -13.00 -4.40
CA PHE A 96 -33.90 -13.45 -3.17
C PHE A 96 -33.05 -14.71 -3.40
N GLY A 97 -31.79 -14.64 -3.00
CA GLY A 97 -30.81 -15.72 -3.17
C GLY A 97 -30.12 -15.78 -4.53
N GLU A 98 -30.54 -14.97 -5.52
CA GLU A 98 -29.87 -14.86 -6.81
C GLU A 98 -28.78 -13.79 -6.79
N ALA A 99 -27.67 -14.02 -7.49
CA ALA A 99 -26.58 -13.08 -7.70
C ALA A 99 -26.08 -12.38 -6.40
N VAL A 100 -25.97 -13.11 -5.31
CA VAL A 100 -25.72 -12.60 -3.96
C VAL A 100 -24.50 -11.67 -3.88
N PHE A 101 -23.45 -11.92 -4.65
CA PHE A 101 -22.27 -11.06 -4.69
C PHE A 101 -22.56 -9.66 -5.26
N PHE A 102 -23.37 -9.57 -6.31
CA PHE A 102 -23.77 -8.29 -6.89
C PHE A 102 -24.83 -7.60 -6.03
N GLU A 103 -25.76 -8.37 -5.46
CA GLU A 103 -26.79 -7.83 -4.58
C GLU A 103 -26.21 -7.19 -3.32
N ARG A 104 -25.22 -7.83 -2.72
CA ARG A 104 -24.50 -7.29 -1.56
C ARG A 104 -23.82 -5.94 -1.85
N GLU A 105 -23.37 -5.74 -3.08
CA GLU A 105 -22.52 -4.62 -3.48
C GLU A 105 -22.97 -4.00 -4.81
N ARG A 106 -24.27 -3.70 -4.95
CA ARG A 106 -24.83 -3.15 -6.19
C ARG A 106 -24.23 -1.84 -6.67
N SER A 107 -23.70 -1.03 -5.77
CA SER A 107 -23.01 0.22 -6.13
C SER A 107 -21.59 0.00 -6.69
N VAL A 108 -21.02 -1.17 -6.51
CA VAL A 108 -19.67 -1.50 -6.99
C VAL A 108 -19.71 -1.67 -8.51
N ARG A 109 -18.88 -0.88 -9.20
CA ARG A 109 -18.76 -0.90 -10.66
C ARG A 109 -17.44 -1.47 -11.15
N LYS A 110 -16.40 -1.40 -10.29
CA LYS A 110 -15.04 -1.81 -10.61
C LYS A 110 -14.45 -2.61 -9.46
N ARG A 111 -13.81 -3.74 -9.76
CA ARG A 111 -13.18 -4.61 -8.77
C ARG A 111 -11.73 -4.87 -9.11
N ILE A 112 -10.86 -4.72 -8.13
CA ILE A 112 -9.44 -5.03 -8.25
C ILE A 112 -9.04 -6.07 -7.22
N LEU A 113 -8.30 -7.08 -7.66
CA LEU A 113 -7.64 -8.04 -6.78
C LEU A 113 -6.18 -7.61 -6.60
N VAL A 114 -5.74 -7.48 -5.36
CA VAL A 114 -4.35 -7.21 -5.01
C VAL A 114 -3.77 -8.43 -4.31
N ILE A 115 -2.65 -8.94 -4.82
CA ILE A 115 -2.01 -10.16 -4.36
C ILE A 115 -0.57 -9.83 -3.95
N ASP A 116 -0.23 -10.09 -2.69
CA ASP A 116 1.16 -10.04 -2.21
C ASP A 116 1.46 -11.30 -1.40
N ALA A 117 2.71 -11.52 -1.02
CA ALA A 117 3.14 -12.68 -0.26
C ALA A 117 2.39 -12.79 1.08
N THR A 118 2.36 -11.73 1.84
CA THR A 118 1.77 -11.67 3.19
C THR A 118 0.94 -10.41 3.37
N THR A 119 0.10 -10.39 4.40
CA THR A 119 -0.60 -9.15 4.80
C THR A 119 0.41 -8.05 5.09
N PRO A 120 0.25 -6.83 4.52
CA PRO A 120 1.18 -5.74 4.69
C PRO A 120 1.29 -5.31 6.16
N THR A 121 2.52 -5.10 6.61
CA THR A 121 2.89 -4.67 7.97
C THR A 121 3.61 -3.31 7.91
N PRO A 122 2.89 -2.18 7.72
CA PRO A 122 3.49 -0.87 7.41
C PRO A 122 4.46 -0.33 8.46
N ASP A 123 4.39 -0.84 9.68
CA ASP A 123 5.31 -0.50 10.78
C ASP A 123 6.60 -1.32 10.78
N GLN A 124 6.78 -2.29 9.85
CA GLN A 124 7.94 -3.16 9.80
C GLN A 124 8.82 -2.94 8.57
N ASP A 125 8.22 -2.64 7.42
CA ASP A 125 8.96 -2.45 6.17
C ASP A 125 8.29 -1.46 5.20
N ALA A 126 9.13 -0.86 4.35
CA ALA A 126 8.69 0.14 3.39
C ALA A 126 7.81 -0.44 2.26
N GLY A 127 8.00 -1.70 1.88
CA GLY A 127 7.18 -2.37 0.88
C GLY A 127 5.73 -2.49 1.36
N SER A 128 5.54 -2.89 2.62
CA SER A 128 4.22 -2.93 3.25
C SER A 128 3.54 -1.56 3.31
N VAL A 129 4.30 -0.47 3.54
CA VAL A 129 3.77 0.90 3.42
C VAL A 129 3.25 1.14 2.01
N GLN A 130 4.02 0.79 0.98
CA GLN A 130 3.62 0.99 -0.41
C GLN A 130 2.40 0.13 -0.80
N THR A 131 2.33 -1.13 -0.36
CA THR A 131 1.15 -1.98 -0.60
C THR A 131 -0.10 -1.39 0.06
N PHE A 132 0.01 -0.87 1.29
CA PHE A 132 -1.11 -0.21 1.98
C PHE A 132 -1.57 1.06 1.24
N MET A 133 -0.63 1.92 0.82
CA MET A 133 -0.93 3.12 0.03
C MET A 133 -1.51 2.79 -1.35
N ALA A 134 -1.04 1.71 -1.97
CA ALA A 134 -1.60 1.19 -3.22
C ALA A 134 -3.07 0.80 -3.09
N LEU A 135 -3.42 0.10 -2.01
CA LEU A 135 -4.80 -0.26 -1.71
C LEU A 135 -5.69 0.98 -1.49
N GLN A 136 -5.17 2.00 -0.81
CA GLN A 136 -5.88 3.29 -0.68
C GLN A 136 -6.05 4.00 -2.04
N ALA A 137 -5.04 3.96 -2.91
CA ALA A 137 -5.13 4.49 -4.26
C ALA A 137 -6.22 3.77 -5.07
N CYS A 138 -6.29 2.43 -5.00
CA CYS A 138 -7.35 1.63 -5.64
C CYS A 138 -8.76 2.07 -5.20
N ILE A 139 -8.98 2.22 -3.88
CA ILE A 139 -10.26 2.70 -3.35
C ILE A 139 -10.57 4.09 -3.86
N SER A 140 -9.58 5.00 -3.85
CA SER A 140 -9.77 6.39 -4.30
C SER A 140 -10.04 6.53 -5.80
N LEU A 141 -9.71 5.49 -6.59
CA LEU A 141 -10.08 5.34 -8.00
C LEU A 141 -11.48 4.73 -8.21
N GLY A 142 -12.19 4.42 -7.13
CA GLY A 142 -13.52 3.85 -7.16
C GLY A 142 -13.56 2.32 -7.32
N TYR A 143 -12.44 1.64 -7.12
CA TYR A 143 -12.42 0.18 -7.10
C TYR A 143 -12.86 -0.37 -5.74
N LYS A 144 -13.65 -1.41 -5.75
CA LYS A 144 -13.75 -2.33 -4.63
C LYS A 144 -12.51 -3.21 -4.65
N ALA A 145 -11.63 -3.02 -3.69
CA ALA A 145 -10.38 -3.77 -3.62
C ALA A 145 -10.51 -5.00 -2.72
N GLN A 146 -9.95 -6.11 -3.18
CA GLN A 146 -9.77 -7.34 -2.39
C GLN A 146 -8.28 -7.64 -2.26
N PHE A 147 -7.85 -8.09 -1.10
CA PHE A 147 -6.47 -8.43 -0.81
C PHE A 147 -6.30 -9.91 -0.48
N VAL A 148 -5.30 -10.56 -1.09
CA VAL A 148 -4.93 -11.95 -0.86
C VAL A 148 -3.47 -12.06 -0.43
N PRO A 149 -3.18 -12.57 0.79
CA PRO A 149 -1.82 -12.92 1.23
C PRO A 149 -1.47 -14.33 0.73
N ALA A 150 -0.88 -14.43 -0.46
CA ALA A 150 -0.78 -15.67 -1.23
C ALA A 150 0.06 -16.78 -0.58
N ASP A 151 1.03 -16.44 0.29
CA ASP A 151 1.92 -17.45 0.90
C ASP A 151 1.36 -18.06 2.19
N ASN A 152 0.59 -17.32 2.98
CA ASN A 152 0.24 -17.77 4.33
C ASN A 152 -1.25 -17.78 4.67
N TRP A 153 -2.09 -17.01 3.99
CA TRP A 153 -3.53 -16.90 4.26
C TRP A 153 -3.88 -16.59 5.72
N LEU A 154 -2.96 -15.91 6.41
CA LEU A 154 -3.05 -15.70 7.84
C LEU A 154 -3.88 -14.47 8.19
N TYR A 155 -4.83 -14.65 9.13
CA TYR A 155 -5.47 -13.53 9.79
C TYR A 155 -4.52 -12.89 10.81
N GLN A 156 -4.15 -11.64 10.57
CA GLN A 156 -3.32 -10.85 11.46
C GLN A 156 -4.16 -9.71 12.05
N PRO A 157 -4.65 -9.81 13.29
CA PRO A 157 -5.68 -8.90 13.84
C PRO A 157 -5.35 -7.43 13.64
N LYS A 158 -4.12 -7.00 13.96
CA LYS A 158 -3.68 -5.60 13.81
C LYS A 158 -3.78 -5.11 12.38
N TYR A 159 -3.25 -5.86 11.42
CA TYR A 159 -3.07 -5.44 10.04
C TYR A 159 -4.29 -5.74 9.16
N THR A 160 -4.86 -6.94 9.32
CA THR A 160 -6.08 -7.30 8.58
C THR A 160 -7.24 -6.39 8.96
N CYS A 161 -7.43 -6.09 10.28
CA CYS A 161 -8.45 -5.13 10.70
C CYS A 161 -8.20 -3.71 10.18
N ALA A 162 -6.94 -3.27 10.07
CA ALA A 162 -6.61 -1.97 9.51
C ALA A 162 -7.00 -1.87 8.02
N LEU A 163 -6.77 -2.92 7.24
CA LEU A 163 -7.22 -3.00 5.84
C LEU A 163 -8.75 -3.02 5.75
N GLN A 164 -9.42 -3.83 6.57
CA GLN A 164 -10.88 -3.89 6.60
C GLN A 164 -11.51 -2.57 7.01
N ALA A 165 -10.90 -1.82 7.93
CA ALA A 165 -11.37 -0.51 8.38
C ALA A 165 -11.41 0.54 7.25
N ILE A 166 -10.55 0.43 6.26
CA ILE A 166 -10.56 1.29 5.06
C ILE A 166 -11.38 0.70 3.90
N GLY A 167 -12.09 -0.42 4.11
CA GLY A 167 -13.01 -1.01 3.12
C GLY A 167 -12.41 -2.06 2.21
N ILE A 168 -11.23 -2.60 2.52
CA ILE A 168 -10.60 -3.71 1.80
C ILE A 168 -11.20 -5.03 2.27
N ASP A 169 -11.64 -5.87 1.34
CA ASP A 169 -11.98 -7.26 1.63
C ASP A 169 -10.69 -8.09 1.68
N CYS A 170 -10.43 -8.78 2.79
CA CYS A 170 -9.24 -9.61 2.97
C CYS A 170 -9.62 -11.08 2.97
N ALA A 171 -8.91 -11.88 2.16
CA ALA A 171 -9.03 -13.33 2.20
C ALA A 171 -8.08 -13.91 3.25
N PHE A 172 -8.56 -14.81 4.11
CA PHE A 172 -7.78 -15.47 5.15
C PHE A 172 -8.42 -16.76 5.64
N ALA A 173 -7.61 -17.66 6.19
CA ALA A 173 -8.05 -18.89 6.81
C ALA A 173 -8.89 -18.63 8.09
N PRO A 174 -9.91 -19.44 8.40
CA PRO A 174 -10.29 -20.69 7.71
C PRO A 174 -11.28 -20.49 6.55
N TYR A 175 -11.68 -19.24 6.23
CA TYR A 175 -12.71 -18.96 5.24
C TYR A 175 -12.25 -19.19 3.81
N GLU A 176 -11.00 -18.81 3.53
CA GLU A 176 -10.36 -18.98 2.24
C GLU A 176 -8.93 -19.51 2.44
N VAL A 177 -8.54 -20.53 1.70
CA VAL A 177 -7.21 -21.14 1.69
C VAL A 177 -6.85 -21.61 0.30
N GLY A 178 -5.64 -21.23 -0.17
CA GLY A 178 -5.12 -21.64 -1.46
C GLY A 178 -5.65 -20.81 -2.64
N PHE A 179 -4.69 -20.26 -3.38
CA PHE A 179 -4.98 -19.30 -4.44
C PHE A 179 -5.80 -19.89 -5.58
N GLU A 180 -5.54 -21.15 -5.96
CA GLU A 180 -6.28 -21.79 -7.04
C GLU A 180 -7.78 -21.89 -6.74
N ASN A 181 -8.15 -22.33 -5.52
CA ASN A 181 -9.55 -22.39 -5.12
C ASN A 181 -10.19 -21.01 -5.10
N TYR A 182 -9.46 -20.02 -4.59
CA TYR A 182 -9.92 -18.65 -4.52
C TYR A 182 -10.18 -18.06 -5.90
N ILE A 183 -9.21 -18.12 -6.82
CA ILE A 183 -9.34 -17.53 -8.14
C ILE A 183 -10.38 -18.25 -8.99
N ARG A 184 -10.50 -19.58 -8.87
CA ARG A 184 -11.54 -20.37 -9.54
C ARG A 184 -12.94 -19.94 -9.10
N ARG A 185 -13.12 -19.60 -7.84
CA ARG A 185 -14.41 -19.21 -7.27
C ARG A 185 -14.76 -17.75 -7.55
N TYR A 186 -13.80 -16.85 -7.51
CA TYR A 186 -14.03 -15.41 -7.52
C TYR A 186 -13.39 -14.67 -8.70
N GLY A 187 -12.55 -15.32 -9.51
CA GLY A 187 -11.76 -14.68 -10.57
C GLY A 187 -12.60 -13.89 -11.57
N TRP A 188 -13.79 -14.38 -11.87
CA TRP A 188 -14.74 -13.72 -12.77
C TRP A 188 -15.27 -12.37 -12.27
N LEU A 189 -15.08 -12.05 -10.98
CA LEU A 189 -15.52 -10.78 -10.40
C LEU A 189 -14.56 -9.62 -10.69
N PHE A 190 -13.30 -9.89 -11.00
CA PHE A 190 -12.27 -8.86 -11.06
C PHE A 190 -12.13 -8.28 -12.45
N ASP A 191 -12.05 -6.95 -12.51
CA ASP A 191 -11.77 -6.20 -13.73
C ASP A 191 -10.27 -6.02 -13.95
N VAL A 192 -9.47 -6.03 -12.87
CA VAL A 192 -8.01 -5.84 -12.88
C VAL A 192 -7.40 -6.66 -11.74
N ILE A 193 -6.20 -7.20 -11.96
CA ILE A 193 -5.42 -7.91 -10.95
C ILE A 193 -4.04 -7.28 -10.85
N LEU A 194 -3.64 -6.87 -9.64
CA LEU A 194 -2.32 -6.35 -9.30
C LEU A 194 -1.60 -7.37 -8.42
N ALA A 195 -0.51 -7.93 -8.92
CA ALA A 195 0.25 -8.94 -8.20
C ALA A 195 1.71 -8.51 -7.99
N TYR A 196 2.20 -8.69 -6.78
CA TYR A 196 3.52 -8.25 -6.34
C TYR A 196 4.52 -9.38 -6.37
N ARG A 197 5.79 -9.03 -6.68
CA ARG A 197 6.98 -9.91 -6.57
C ARG A 197 6.97 -11.09 -7.52
N VAL A 198 8.09 -11.30 -8.20
CA VAL A 198 8.25 -12.36 -9.20
C VAL A 198 7.84 -13.74 -8.68
N GLY A 199 8.28 -14.14 -7.48
CA GLY A 199 8.00 -15.46 -6.93
C GLY A 199 6.52 -15.74 -6.63
N ILE A 200 5.70 -14.70 -6.45
CA ILE A 200 4.24 -14.82 -6.33
C ILE A 200 3.62 -14.87 -7.73
N VAL A 201 4.02 -13.93 -8.61
CA VAL A 201 3.40 -13.82 -9.94
C VAL A 201 3.63 -15.07 -10.77
N GLU A 202 4.80 -15.68 -10.72
CA GLU A 202 5.07 -16.98 -11.38
C GLU A 202 4.05 -18.07 -11.00
N LYS A 203 3.67 -18.12 -9.72
CA LYS A 203 2.71 -19.12 -9.22
C LYS A 203 1.27 -18.80 -9.58
N VAL A 204 0.88 -17.53 -9.54
CA VAL A 204 -0.53 -17.14 -9.66
C VAL A 204 -0.95 -16.82 -11.09
N LEU A 205 -0.04 -16.32 -11.95
CA LEU A 205 -0.34 -15.88 -13.30
C LEU A 205 -0.97 -16.96 -14.18
N PRO A 206 -0.46 -18.20 -14.22
CA PRO A 206 -1.10 -19.27 -15.00
C PRO A 206 -2.54 -19.54 -14.55
N LEU A 207 -2.79 -19.54 -13.23
CA LEU A 207 -4.12 -19.76 -12.66
C LEU A 207 -5.07 -18.61 -12.98
N ILE A 208 -4.56 -17.37 -12.96
CA ILE A 208 -5.33 -16.17 -13.33
C ILE A 208 -5.73 -16.26 -14.81
N ARG A 209 -4.82 -16.65 -15.70
CA ARG A 209 -5.10 -16.78 -17.14
C ARG A 209 -6.22 -17.79 -17.44
N ILE A 210 -6.34 -18.83 -16.59
CA ILE A 210 -7.39 -19.87 -16.72
C ILE A 210 -8.72 -19.39 -16.12
N HIS A 211 -8.71 -18.83 -14.91
CA HIS A 211 -9.91 -18.60 -14.11
C HIS A 211 -10.42 -17.16 -14.10
N ALA A 212 -9.61 -16.21 -14.55
CA ALA A 212 -9.94 -14.80 -14.70
C ALA A 212 -9.42 -14.24 -16.04
N PRO A 213 -9.71 -14.88 -17.18
CA PRO A 213 -9.12 -14.51 -18.49
C PRO A 213 -9.47 -13.09 -18.93
N GLN A 214 -10.57 -12.51 -18.42
CA GLN A 214 -11.00 -11.14 -18.71
C GLN A 214 -10.13 -10.09 -18.05
N ALA A 215 -9.53 -10.40 -16.89
CA ALA A 215 -8.79 -9.43 -16.09
C ALA A 215 -7.35 -9.25 -16.60
N PRO A 216 -6.89 -8.03 -16.92
CA PRO A 216 -5.49 -7.77 -17.11
C PRO A 216 -4.72 -7.97 -15.80
N VAL A 217 -3.49 -8.47 -15.93
CA VAL A 217 -2.57 -8.70 -14.83
C VAL A 217 -1.47 -7.65 -14.86
N MET A 218 -1.41 -6.83 -13.81
CA MET A 218 -0.32 -5.90 -13.57
C MET A 218 0.68 -6.54 -12.62
N PHE A 219 1.93 -6.60 -13.04
CA PHE A 219 3.04 -7.12 -12.24
C PHE A 219 3.77 -5.96 -11.57
N HIS A 220 3.76 -5.92 -10.24
CA HIS A 220 4.55 -4.96 -9.45
C HIS A 220 5.87 -5.60 -9.03
N LEU A 221 6.98 -5.08 -9.57
CA LEU A 221 8.33 -5.63 -9.35
C LEU A 221 8.75 -5.65 -7.88
N ALA A 222 8.42 -4.61 -7.12
CA ALA A 222 9.06 -4.17 -5.89
C ALA A 222 10.50 -3.65 -6.14
N ASP A 223 11.36 -4.48 -6.67
CA ASP A 223 12.66 -4.17 -7.29
C ASP A 223 13.03 -5.29 -8.28
N LEU A 224 13.99 -5.05 -9.16
CA LEU A 224 14.58 -6.09 -9.99
C LEU A 224 15.54 -6.95 -9.14
N HIS A 225 15.08 -8.13 -8.76
CA HIS A 225 15.83 -9.05 -7.92
C HIS A 225 17.15 -9.46 -8.55
N TYR A 226 17.16 -9.77 -9.87
CA TYR A 226 18.40 -10.12 -10.54
C TYR A 226 19.43 -8.98 -10.51
N LEU A 227 19.01 -7.73 -10.71
CA LEU A 227 19.88 -6.56 -10.67
C LEU A 227 20.50 -6.39 -9.28
N ARG A 228 19.72 -6.57 -8.23
CA ARG A 228 20.23 -6.55 -6.85
C ARG A 228 21.23 -7.65 -6.60
N MET A 229 20.97 -8.88 -7.09
CA MET A 229 21.87 -10.02 -6.97
C MET A 229 23.15 -9.82 -7.77
N GLU A 230 23.09 -9.31 -8.99
CA GLU A 230 24.26 -8.96 -9.81
C GLU A 230 25.16 -7.95 -9.09
N ARG A 231 24.58 -6.89 -8.55
CA ARG A 231 25.32 -5.86 -7.80
C ARG A 231 25.96 -6.43 -6.52
N ALA A 232 25.24 -7.31 -5.82
CA ALA A 232 25.79 -7.99 -4.66
C ALA A 232 26.96 -8.91 -5.04
N ALA A 233 26.85 -9.66 -6.13
CA ALA A 233 27.92 -10.50 -6.66
C ALA A 233 29.16 -9.70 -7.12
N GLN A 234 28.93 -8.49 -7.66
CA GLN A 234 30.05 -7.59 -8.01
C GLN A 234 30.83 -7.12 -6.78
N VAL A 235 30.11 -6.79 -5.70
CA VAL A 235 30.76 -6.32 -4.45
C VAL A 235 31.46 -7.45 -3.71
N SER A 236 30.89 -8.67 -3.68
CA SER A 236 31.48 -9.83 -2.99
C SER A 236 32.47 -10.61 -3.82
N GLY A 237 32.45 -10.49 -5.15
CA GLY A 237 33.24 -11.33 -6.07
C GLY A 237 32.73 -12.77 -6.17
N ASP A 238 31.48 -13.03 -5.79
CA ASP A 238 30.87 -14.37 -5.70
C ASP A 238 30.28 -14.82 -7.05
N ASP A 239 30.89 -15.80 -7.66
CA ASP A 239 30.50 -16.35 -8.96
C ASP A 239 29.22 -17.20 -8.88
N GLU A 240 28.96 -17.87 -7.75
CA GLU A 240 27.69 -18.61 -7.54
C GLU A 240 26.52 -17.64 -7.47
N MET A 241 26.69 -16.52 -6.77
CA MET A 241 25.68 -15.47 -6.72
C MET A 241 25.46 -14.84 -8.10
N ARG A 242 26.51 -14.67 -8.90
CA ARG A 242 26.40 -14.17 -10.29
C ARG A 242 25.60 -15.13 -11.18
N TYR A 243 25.84 -16.43 -11.04
CA TYR A 243 25.06 -17.46 -11.74
C TYR A 243 23.59 -17.48 -11.28
N ALA A 244 23.36 -17.41 -9.97
CA ALA A 244 22.00 -17.31 -9.43
C ALA A 244 21.26 -16.05 -9.93
N ALA A 245 21.95 -14.92 -10.07
CA ALA A 245 21.40 -13.70 -10.65
C ALA A 245 20.97 -13.88 -12.11
N SER A 246 21.77 -14.62 -12.94
CA SER A 246 21.39 -14.90 -14.33
C SER A 246 20.11 -15.74 -14.42
N LEU A 247 19.95 -16.74 -13.59
CA LEU A 247 18.72 -17.54 -13.53
C LEU A 247 17.52 -16.71 -13.06
N MET A 248 17.73 -15.82 -12.08
CA MET A 248 16.68 -14.91 -11.63
C MET A 248 16.27 -13.94 -12.74
N LYS A 249 17.20 -13.47 -13.57
CA LYS A 249 16.93 -12.61 -14.70
C LYS A 249 16.00 -13.27 -15.72
N GLU A 250 16.28 -14.52 -16.09
CA GLU A 250 15.41 -15.28 -16.99
C GLU A 250 13.98 -15.38 -16.45
N ARG A 251 13.84 -15.66 -15.15
CA ARG A 251 12.54 -15.77 -14.48
C ARG A 251 11.80 -14.43 -14.46
N GLU A 252 12.46 -13.35 -14.04
CA GLU A 252 11.83 -12.02 -13.98
C GLU A 252 11.40 -11.54 -15.37
N LEU A 253 12.26 -11.66 -16.37
CA LEU A 253 11.94 -11.27 -17.75
C LEU A 253 10.82 -12.14 -18.35
N SER A 254 10.73 -13.42 -17.99
CA SER A 254 9.62 -14.28 -18.38
C SER A 254 8.29 -13.75 -17.85
N VAL A 255 8.23 -13.36 -16.56
CA VAL A 255 7.02 -12.79 -15.94
C VAL A 255 6.69 -11.43 -16.56
N VAL A 256 7.69 -10.57 -16.74
CA VAL A 256 7.55 -9.25 -17.37
C VAL A 256 6.90 -9.34 -18.75
N ASN A 257 7.34 -10.32 -19.58
CA ASN A 257 6.79 -10.52 -20.93
C ASN A 257 5.38 -11.14 -20.94
N GLN A 258 4.93 -11.75 -19.83
CA GLN A 258 3.60 -12.37 -19.74
C GLN A 258 2.56 -11.47 -19.05
N ALA A 259 3.01 -10.46 -18.29
CA ALA A 259 2.13 -9.49 -17.67
C ALA A 259 1.54 -8.50 -18.69
N ASP A 260 0.34 -8.00 -18.43
CA ASP A 260 -0.28 -6.99 -19.30
C ASP A 260 0.30 -5.60 -19.09
N CYS A 261 0.87 -5.33 -17.91
CA CYS A 261 1.69 -4.17 -17.60
C CYS A 261 2.61 -4.49 -16.41
N THR A 262 3.87 -4.11 -16.50
CA THR A 262 4.83 -4.22 -15.40
C THR A 262 5.06 -2.85 -14.77
N ILE A 263 5.00 -2.78 -13.45
CA ILE A 263 5.11 -1.54 -12.68
C ILE A 263 6.43 -1.53 -11.89
N SER A 264 7.20 -0.45 -12.01
CA SER A 264 8.36 -0.17 -11.17
C SER A 264 8.25 1.18 -10.46
N HIS A 265 8.89 1.30 -9.31
CA HIS A 265 9.10 2.58 -8.61
C HIS A 265 10.34 3.35 -9.11
N SER A 266 11.18 2.73 -9.92
CA SER A 266 12.47 3.23 -10.39
C SER A 266 12.47 3.49 -11.89
N SER A 267 12.81 4.71 -12.31
CA SER A 267 13.01 5.04 -13.72
C SER A 267 14.16 4.24 -14.35
N VAL A 268 15.23 3.96 -13.58
CA VAL A 268 16.36 3.14 -14.02
C VAL A 268 15.92 1.71 -14.34
N GLU A 269 15.13 1.11 -13.46
CA GLU A 269 14.61 -0.25 -13.72
C GLU A 269 13.65 -0.28 -14.91
N ARG A 270 12.79 0.73 -15.05
CA ARG A 270 11.94 0.86 -16.23
C ARG A 270 12.77 0.94 -17.52
N ASP A 271 13.84 1.71 -17.53
CA ASP A 271 14.70 1.88 -18.69
C ASP A 271 15.48 0.61 -19.01
N ILE A 272 15.91 -0.14 -17.99
CA ILE A 272 16.50 -1.49 -18.15
C ILE A 272 15.46 -2.43 -18.79
N LEU A 273 14.24 -2.46 -18.29
CA LEU A 273 13.18 -3.29 -18.86
C LEU A 273 12.82 -2.89 -20.29
N ALA A 274 12.86 -1.60 -20.61
CA ALA A 274 12.64 -1.14 -21.98
C ALA A 274 13.71 -1.68 -22.95
N ALA A 275 14.93 -1.87 -22.49
CA ALA A 275 16.01 -2.45 -23.28
C ALA A 275 15.94 -3.99 -23.37
N GLU A 276 15.64 -4.67 -22.24
CA GLU A 276 15.74 -6.13 -22.13
C GLU A 276 14.42 -6.85 -22.48
N ALA A 277 13.27 -6.18 -22.33
CA ALA A 277 11.94 -6.67 -22.66
C ALA A 277 11.16 -5.63 -23.49
N PRO A 278 11.59 -5.27 -24.70
CA PRO A 278 11.05 -4.14 -25.48
C PRO A 278 9.59 -4.31 -25.90
N ARG A 279 9.04 -5.51 -25.80
CA ARG A 279 7.61 -5.78 -26.07
C ARG A 279 6.72 -5.64 -24.85
N ALA A 280 7.31 -5.66 -23.65
CA ALA A 280 6.56 -5.53 -22.41
C ALA A 280 6.06 -4.09 -22.23
N ARG A 281 4.86 -3.95 -21.68
CA ARG A 281 4.33 -2.66 -21.25
C ARG A 281 4.82 -2.36 -19.85
N THR A 282 5.46 -1.21 -19.68
CA THR A 282 5.99 -0.80 -18.38
C THR A 282 5.41 0.54 -17.98
N ALA A 283 5.14 0.71 -16.68
CA ALA A 283 4.68 1.95 -16.09
C ALA A 283 5.52 2.32 -14.89
N LEU A 284 5.80 3.63 -14.73
CA LEU A 284 6.43 4.15 -13.53
C LEU A 284 5.34 4.51 -12.51
N TRP A 285 5.49 3.99 -11.29
CA TRP A 285 4.61 4.31 -10.18
C TRP A 285 5.43 4.93 -9.05
N PRO A 286 5.27 6.24 -8.77
CA PRO A 286 6.07 6.89 -7.73
C PRO A 286 5.78 6.26 -6.37
N LEU A 287 6.78 6.25 -5.50
CA LEU A 287 6.59 5.93 -4.09
C LEU A 287 5.56 6.88 -3.48
N MET A 288 4.75 6.39 -2.55
CA MET A 288 3.72 7.18 -1.90
C MET A 288 4.01 7.33 -0.41
N PHE A 289 4.04 8.55 0.07
CA PHE A 289 4.23 8.88 1.49
C PHE A 289 3.30 10.00 1.91
N GLU A 290 2.86 9.93 3.17
CA GLU A 290 2.25 11.08 3.82
C GLU A 290 3.32 12.12 4.15
N HIS A 291 2.95 13.39 4.08
CA HIS A 291 3.82 14.48 4.51
C HIS A 291 3.59 14.75 5.99
N PHE A 292 4.59 14.42 6.82
CA PHE A 292 4.50 14.59 8.26
C PHE A 292 5.09 15.92 8.75
N GLY A 293 6.03 16.49 8.02
CA GLY A 293 6.74 17.72 8.39
C GLY A 293 7.67 17.54 9.59
N THR A 294 8.51 18.54 9.84
CA THR A 294 9.41 18.54 11.00
C THR A 294 8.74 19.23 12.21
N LYS A 295 8.87 18.66 13.41
CA LYS A 295 8.43 19.28 14.66
C LYS A 295 9.59 19.85 15.46
N ALA A 296 10.75 19.18 15.47
CA ALA A 296 11.92 19.61 16.23
C ALA A 296 12.78 20.60 15.41
N ALA A 297 13.24 21.67 16.06
CA ALA A 297 14.14 22.64 15.46
C ALA A 297 15.56 22.07 15.31
N PHE A 298 16.38 22.67 14.42
CA PHE A 298 17.77 22.28 14.22
C PHE A 298 18.58 22.18 15.52
N SER A 299 18.38 23.12 16.45
CA SER A 299 19.11 23.17 17.73
C SER A 299 18.76 22.03 18.70
N GLU A 300 17.59 21.42 18.52
CA GLU A 300 17.11 20.32 19.36
C GLU A 300 17.60 18.96 18.88
N ARG A 301 18.09 18.90 17.65
CA ARG A 301 18.55 17.67 16.97
C ARG A 301 20.04 17.48 17.11
N ARG A 302 20.51 16.27 17.35
CA ARG A 302 21.93 15.98 17.58
C ARG A 302 22.47 14.75 16.87
N ASP A 303 21.65 13.69 16.77
CA ASP A 303 22.14 12.38 16.39
C ASP A 303 22.07 12.17 14.88
N LEU A 304 22.76 11.12 14.40
CA LEU A 304 22.57 10.56 13.05
C LEU A 304 21.66 9.36 13.14
N CYS A 305 20.94 9.04 12.07
CA CYS A 305 20.13 7.83 12.05
C CYS A 305 20.15 7.12 10.69
N PHE A 306 19.84 5.82 10.76
CA PHE A 306 19.49 4.96 9.64
C PHE A 306 18.22 4.18 9.97
N LEU A 307 17.41 3.93 8.98
CA LEU A 307 16.18 3.13 9.09
C LEU A 307 16.19 1.98 8.08
N GLY A 308 15.99 0.74 8.55
CA GLY A 308 15.89 -0.40 7.63
C GLY A 308 15.45 -1.69 8.30
N GLY A 309 14.73 -2.55 7.57
CA GLY A 309 14.48 -3.93 7.98
C GLY A 309 15.74 -4.78 7.75
N TYR A 310 16.22 -5.49 8.78
CA TYR A 310 17.50 -6.20 8.72
C TYR A 310 17.39 -7.66 8.23
N MET A 311 16.22 -8.09 7.81
CA MET A 311 16.05 -9.26 6.94
C MET A 311 16.55 -8.98 5.51
N HIS A 312 16.81 -7.72 5.17
CA HIS A 312 17.27 -7.28 3.86
C HIS A 312 18.77 -6.99 3.91
N ALA A 313 19.60 -7.85 3.30
CA ALA A 313 21.05 -7.81 3.35
C ALA A 313 21.68 -6.44 2.99
N PRO A 314 21.17 -5.67 1.99
CA PRO A 314 21.68 -4.32 1.73
C PRO A 314 21.63 -3.37 2.91
N ASN A 315 20.68 -3.53 3.84
CA ASN A 315 20.60 -2.69 5.03
C ASN A 315 21.66 -3.08 6.07
N VAL A 316 21.95 -4.37 6.18
CA VAL A 316 23.04 -4.88 7.05
C VAL A 316 24.38 -4.36 6.54
N ASP A 317 24.66 -4.55 5.26
CA ASP A 317 25.89 -4.04 4.61
C ASP A 317 26.06 -2.53 4.84
N ALA A 318 25.02 -1.75 4.64
CA ALA A 318 25.07 -0.29 4.79
C ALA A 318 25.45 0.16 6.19
N VAL A 319 24.86 -0.42 7.24
CA VAL A 319 25.16 0.00 8.62
C VAL A 319 26.51 -0.50 9.08
N VAL A 320 26.92 -1.70 8.67
CA VAL A 320 28.27 -2.25 8.93
C VAL A 320 29.33 -1.38 8.26
N TYR A 321 29.15 -1.04 6.99
CA TYR A 321 30.04 -0.15 6.26
C TYR A 321 30.11 1.24 6.90
N PHE A 322 28.97 1.81 7.28
CA PHE A 322 28.94 3.13 7.92
C PHE A 322 29.71 3.13 9.24
N VAL A 323 29.44 2.18 10.13
CA VAL A 323 30.08 2.11 11.46
C VAL A 323 31.58 1.87 11.36
N ASN A 324 32.03 1.03 10.43
CA ASN A 324 33.44 0.66 10.33
C ASN A 324 34.29 1.65 9.51
N SER A 325 33.70 2.31 8.49
CA SER A 325 34.50 3.09 7.52
C SER A 325 34.19 4.59 7.55
N ILE A 326 32.95 5.02 7.87
CA ILE A 326 32.53 6.41 7.77
C ILE A 326 32.41 7.06 9.16
N PHE A 327 31.72 6.41 10.09
CA PHE A 327 31.43 6.98 11.40
C PHE A 327 32.68 7.33 12.22
N PRO A 328 33.81 6.58 12.17
CA PRO A 328 35.05 6.98 12.83
C PRO A 328 35.59 8.36 12.38
N LEU A 329 35.42 8.70 11.09
CA LEU A 329 35.85 9.99 10.53
C LEU A 329 34.99 11.14 11.02
N ILE A 330 33.68 10.88 11.24
CA ILE A 330 32.72 11.85 11.78
C ILE A 330 32.99 12.05 13.28
N ARG A 331 33.10 10.97 14.04
CA ARG A 331 33.32 10.97 15.49
C ARG A 331 34.63 11.68 15.88
N ALA A 332 35.68 11.55 15.07
CA ALA A 332 36.92 12.26 15.30
C ALA A 332 36.80 13.80 15.25
N GLN A 333 35.82 14.32 14.50
CA GLN A 333 35.57 15.75 14.33
C GLN A 333 34.40 16.29 15.17
N GLU A 334 33.47 15.42 15.59
CA GLU A 334 32.32 15.73 16.45
C GLU A 334 32.21 14.69 17.56
N PRO A 335 33.03 14.80 18.61
CA PRO A 335 32.96 13.91 19.76
C PRO A 335 31.58 14.07 20.45
N GLY A 336 30.91 12.97 20.72
CA GLY A 336 29.59 12.96 21.36
C GLY A 336 28.39 12.87 20.42
N ILE A 337 28.62 12.86 19.09
CA ILE A 337 27.58 12.48 18.14
C ILE A 337 27.26 10.98 18.27
N ARG A 338 25.98 10.64 18.21
CA ARG A 338 25.55 9.23 18.25
C ARG A 338 24.98 8.82 16.90
N PHE A 339 25.06 7.54 16.62
CA PHE A 339 24.44 6.93 15.45
C PHE A 339 23.34 5.96 15.90
N ILE A 340 22.11 6.18 15.46
CA ILE A 340 20.92 5.39 15.80
C ILE A 340 20.56 4.50 14.63
N ILE A 341 20.66 3.18 14.81
CA ILE A 341 20.39 2.13 13.84
C ILE A 341 19.03 1.52 14.16
N ALA A 342 17.96 2.06 13.58
CA ALA A 342 16.59 1.62 13.85
C ALA A 342 16.04 0.68 12.77
N GLY A 343 15.12 -0.20 13.17
CA GLY A 343 14.36 -1.06 12.27
C GLY A 343 14.11 -2.46 12.80
N ALA A 344 13.26 -3.19 12.07
CA ALA A 344 12.80 -4.51 12.47
C ALA A 344 13.89 -5.58 12.27
N HIS A 345 13.88 -6.60 13.14
CA HIS A 345 14.70 -7.82 13.05
C HIS A 345 16.21 -7.59 12.91
N PRO A 346 16.86 -6.82 13.82
CA PRO A 346 18.32 -6.65 13.76
C PRO A 346 19.02 -8.00 13.89
N SER A 347 19.93 -8.29 12.90
CA SER A 347 20.76 -9.50 12.90
C SER A 347 21.80 -9.47 14.03
N GLU A 348 22.44 -10.61 14.30
CA GLU A 348 23.57 -10.65 15.27
C GLU A 348 24.70 -9.72 14.84
N GLU A 349 25.01 -9.66 13.54
CA GLU A 349 26.02 -8.76 12.97
C GLU A 349 25.68 -7.29 13.23
N VAL A 350 24.41 -6.88 13.04
CA VAL A 350 23.98 -5.52 13.36
C VAL A 350 24.03 -5.26 14.86
N ARG A 351 23.58 -6.21 15.70
CA ARG A 351 23.62 -6.05 17.17
C ARG A 351 25.07 -5.93 17.71
N ALA A 352 26.02 -6.60 17.06
CA ALA A 352 27.43 -6.53 17.43
C ALA A 352 28.05 -5.13 17.21
N LEU A 353 27.42 -4.25 16.43
CA LEU A 353 27.85 -2.86 16.23
C LEU A 353 27.55 -1.96 17.45
N ALA A 354 26.77 -2.41 18.42
CA ALA A 354 26.38 -1.61 19.56
C ALA A 354 27.58 -1.10 20.35
N ALA A 355 27.59 0.20 20.61
CA ALA A 355 28.63 0.91 21.37
C ALA A 355 28.00 2.08 22.15
N PRO A 356 28.72 2.77 23.05
CA PRO A 356 28.16 3.93 23.76
C PRO A 356 27.60 5.02 22.83
N ASP A 357 28.14 5.14 21.63
CA ASP A 357 27.75 6.09 20.57
C ASP A 357 27.07 5.44 19.35
N VAL A 358 26.82 4.13 19.37
CA VAL A 358 26.05 3.38 18.35
C VAL A 358 24.87 2.70 19.03
N ILE A 359 23.67 3.22 18.84
CA ILE A 359 22.47 2.79 19.52
C ILE A 359 21.58 1.99 18.58
N ILE A 360 21.15 0.80 19.02
CA ILE A 360 20.31 -0.12 18.21
C ILE A 360 18.99 -0.38 18.97
N PRO A 361 18.00 0.51 18.84
CA PRO A 361 16.72 0.37 19.57
C PRO A 361 15.85 -0.78 19.01
N GLY A 362 16.20 -1.35 17.82
CA GLY A 362 15.32 -2.25 17.10
C GLY A 362 14.19 -1.50 16.40
N GLN A 363 13.01 -2.11 16.35
CA GLN A 363 11.83 -1.51 15.75
C GLN A 363 11.30 -0.35 16.62
N VAL A 364 11.06 0.81 16.01
CA VAL A 364 10.44 1.96 16.65
C VAL A 364 8.94 2.02 16.30
N ALA A 365 8.11 2.35 17.29
CA ALA A 365 6.67 2.38 17.11
C ALA A 365 6.19 3.63 16.34
N ASP A 366 6.82 4.78 16.60
CA ASP A 366 6.61 6.04 15.88
C ASP A 366 7.95 6.50 15.29
N LEU A 367 7.98 6.73 13.98
CA LEU A 367 9.19 7.22 13.31
C LEU A 367 9.61 8.63 13.77
N ARG A 368 8.71 9.38 14.43
CA ARG A 368 9.08 10.65 15.05
C ARG A 368 10.08 10.46 16.19
N ASP A 369 9.96 9.39 16.96
CA ASP A 369 10.90 9.06 18.04
C ASP A 369 12.33 8.82 17.50
N LEU A 370 12.43 8.38 16.23
CA LEU A 370 13.71 8.26 15.53
C LEU A 370 14.14 9.59 14.91
N PHE A 371 13.25 10.22 14.14
CA PHE A 371 13.64 11.32 13.27
C PHE A 371 13.76 12.67 14.01
N ASP A 372 12.94 12.94 15.04
CA ASP A 372 12.97 14.25 15.72
C ASP A 372 14.26 14.50 16.52
N PRO A 373 14.90 13.53 17.20
CA PRO A 373 16.20 13.77 17.84
C PRO A 373 17.38 13.78 16.86
N CYS A 374 17.21 13.21 15.66
CA CYS A 374 18.29 13.06 14.68
C CYS A 374 18.40 14.29 13.77
N ARG A 375 19.65 14.73 13.54
CA ARG A 375 19.96 15.90 12.71
C ARG A 375 20.14 15.52 11.24
N VAL A 376 20.71 14.35 10.96
CA VAL A 376 20.96 13.86 9.60
C VAL A 376 20.56 12.40 9.50
N PHE A 377 19.85 12.05 8.46
CA PHE A 377 19.64 10.66 8.04
C PHE A 377 20.75 10.25 7.08
N VAL A 378 21.38 9.10 7.30
CA VAL A 378 22.44 8.59 6.44
C VAL A 378 21.97 7.35 5.69
N CYS A 379 22.30 7.26 4.38
CA CYS A 379 21.92 6.12 3.54
C CYS A 379 23.12 5.65 2.70
N PRO A 380 24.13 5.00 3.32
CA PRO A 380 25.40 4.60 2.69
C PRO A 380 25.28 3.24 1.98
N LEU A 381 24.26 3.06 1.14
CA LEU A 381 24.00 1.82 0.41
C LEU A 381 25.06 1.59 -0.67
N ARG A 382 25.67 0.39 -0.69
CA ARG A 382 26.59 -0.07 -1.72
C ARG A 382 25.98 -1.12 -2.64
N VAL A 383 24.92 -1.76 -2.18
CA VAL A 383 24.18 -2.81 -2.88
C VAL A 383 22.70 -2.52 -2.84
N GLY A 384 21.98 -2.88 -3.89
CA GLY A 384 20.52 -2.74 -3.95
C GLY A 384 20.00 -2.50 -5.36
N ALA A 385 18.68 -2.56 -5.50
CA ALA A 385 17.91 -2.19 -6.70
C ALA A 385 16.64 -1.45 -6.25
N GLY A 386 15.86 -0.94 -7.20
CA GLY A 386 14.62 -0.22 -6.92
C GLY A 386 14.76 1.13 -6.24
N ALA A 387 13.66 1.83 -6.08
CA ALA A 387 13.61 3.09 -5.34
C ALA A 387 13.62 2.86 -3.82
N LYS A 388 14.40 3.67 -3.09
CA LYS A 388 14.65 3.48 -1.65
C LYS A 388 13.65 4.29 -0.80
N GLY A 389 12.55 3.66 -0.41
CA GLY A 389 11.49 4.28 0.39
C GLY A 389 11.96 4.96 1.68
N LYS A 390 13.05 4.48 2.30
CA LYS A 390 13.60 5.06 3.53
C LYS A 390 14.05 6.53 3.37
N ILE A 391 14.56 6.89 2.19
CA ILE A 391 14.95 8.28 1.90
C ILE A 391 13.71 9.16 1.80
N ALA A 392 12.72 8.75 1.01
CA ALA A 392 11.46 9.49 0.91
C ALA A 392 10.74 9.58 2.27
N SER A 393 10.82 8.53 3.10
CA SER A 393 10.34 8.56 4.48
C SER A 393 11.08 9.63 5.31
N ALA A 394 12.40 9.66 5.30
CA ALA A 394 13.18 10.67 6.03
C ALA A 394 12.83 12.11 5.54
N LEU A 395 12.73 12.32 4.23
CA LEU A 395 12.34 13.60 3.64
C LEU A 395 10.92 14.01 4.05
N SER A 396 9.99 13.06 4.19
CA SER A 396 8.61 13.34 4.62
C SER A 396 8.52 13.90 6.04
N TYR A 397 9.46 13.53 6.91
CA TYR A 397 9.62 14.06 8.26
C TYR A 397 10.52 15.30 8.31
N GLY A 398 11.02 15.76 7.16
CA GLY A 398 11.86 16.95 7.05
C GLY A 398 13.27 16.78 7.61
N ILE A 399 13.80 15.55 7.69
CA ILE A 399 15.19 15.33 8.06
C ILE A 399 16.08 15.31 6.81
N PRO A 400 17.14 16.14 6.71
CA PRO A 400 18.08 16.09 5.61
C PRO A 400 18.81 14.76 5.50
N VAL A 401 19.09 14.36 4.29
CA VAL A 401 19.69 13.08 3.94
C VAL A 401 21.07 13.25 3.32
N VAL A 402 22.01 12.40 3.74
CA VAL A 402 23.26 12.13 3.03
C VAL A 402 23.23 10.69 2.54
N SER A 403 23.45 10.47 1.25
CA SER A 403 23.27 9.17 0.60
C SER A 403 24.42 8.88 -0.39
N THR A 404 24.58 7.61 -0.73
CA THR A 404 25.27 7.24 -1.97
C THR A 404 24.36 7.48 -3.17
N HIS A 405 24.90 7.47 -4.38
CA HIS A 405 24.10 7.57 -5.61
C HIS A 405 23.07 6.45 -5.71
N LEU A 406 23.46 5.24 -5.31
CA LEU A 406 22.55 4.10 -5.27
C LEU A 406 21.31 4.31 -4.38
N GLY A 407 21.44 5.09 -3.30
CA GLY A 407 20.31 5.36 -2.41
C GLY A 407 19.20 6.20 -3.05
N VAL A 408 19.53 7.05 -4.01
CA VAL A 408 18.58 7.93 -4.73
C VAL A 408 18.29 7.47 -6.16
N GLU A 409 18.91 6.37 -6.59
CA GLU A 409 18.79 5.87 -7.95
C GLU A 409 17.34 5.65 -8.38
N GLY A 410 17.03 6.05 -9.60
CA GLY A 410 15.71 5.87 -10.21
C GLY A 410 14.59 6.72 -9.63
N THR A 411 14.94 7.73 -8.83
CA THR A 411 14.01 8.72 -8.27
C THR A 411 14.35 10.12 -8.77
N GLU A 412 13.47 11.08 -8.52
CA GLU A 412 13.71 12.50 -8.85
C GLU A 412 14.51 13.24 -7.75
N ILE A 413 15.15 12.53 -6.83
CA ILE A 413 15.92 13.11 -5.73
C ILE A 413 17.29 13.58 -6.25
N ALA A 414 17.57 14.87 -6.16
CA ALA A 414 18.76 15.51 -6.74
C ALA A 414 19.80 15.92 -5.68
N HIS A 415 21.09 15.75 -6.04
CA HIS A 415 22.22 16.20 -5.23
C HIS A 415 22.23 17.73 -5.06
N GLY A 416 22.51 18.19 -3.85
CA GLY A 416 22.64 19.62 -3.52
C GLY A 416 21.32 20.37 -3.42
N GLU A 417 20.25 19.79 -3.90
CA GLU A 417 18.89 20.34 -3.82
C GLU A 417 18.07 19.66 -2.71
N HIS A 418 17.89 18.34 -2.80
CA HIS A 418 17.07 17.57 -1.86
C HIS A 418 17.94 16.81 -0.84
N VAL A 419 19.10 16.30 -1.28
CA VAL A 419 20.04 15.51 -0.48
C VAL A 419 21.47 15.88 -0.81
N LEU A 420 22.45 15.44 0.00
CA LEU A 420 23.85 15.38 -0.44
C LEU A 420 24.21 13.94 -0.83
N ILE A 421 24.92 13.79 -1.94
CA ILE A 421 25.41 12.49 -2.44
C ILE A 421 26.92 12.45 -2.33
N ALA A 422 27.45 11.34 -1.77
CA ALA A 422 28.89 11.06 -1.68
C ALA A 422 29.12 9.54 -1.71
N GLU A 423 30.25 9.11 -2.30
CA GLU A 423 30.51 7.68 -2.51
C GLU A 423 31.57 7.13 -1.56
N ASP A 424 32.72 7.77 -1.46
CA ASP A 424 33.78 7.29 -0.60
C ASP A 424 33.61 7.77 0.85
N PRO A 425 34.24 7.05 1.83
CA PRO A 425 34.03 7.33 3.25
C PRO A 425 34.39 8.76 3.67
N GLY A 426 35.46 9.33 3.08
CA GLY A 426 35.93 10.68 3.43
C GLY A 426 34.95 11.74 2.99
N ASP A 427 34.49 11.69 1.73
CA ASP A 427 33.53 12.63 1.18
C ASP A 427 32.15 12.47 1.83
N PHE A 428 31.74 11.22 2.16
CA PHE A 428 30.50 10.96 2.86
C PHE A 428 30.53 11.58 4.27
N ALA A 429 31.60 11.39 5.02
CA ALA A 429 31.80 11.99 6.32
C ALA A 429 31.81 13.53 6.24
N ALA A 430 32.47 14.10 5.25
CA ALA A 430 32.51 15.54 5.01
C ALA A 430 31.11 16.10 4.68
N ALA A 431 30.32 15.39 3.85
CA ALA A 431 28.95 15.75 3.52
C ALA A 431 28.04 15.73 4.77
N VAL A 432 28.15 14.68 5.61
CA VAL A 432 27.42 14.60 6.89
C VAL A 432 27.76 15.78 7.78
N LEU A 433 29.03 16.06 8.01
CA LEU A 433 29.50 17.17 8.87
C LEU A 433 29.06 18.54 8.34
N ARG A 434 29.06 18.73 7.01
CA ARG A 434 28.57 19.95 6.37
C ARG A 434 27.10 20.21 6.67
N VAL A 435 26.24 19.20 6.55
CA VAL A 435 24.81 19.31 6.92
C VAL A 435 24.67 19.50 8.42
N TYR A 436 25.40 18.71 9.20
CA TYR A 436 25.32 18.71 10.66
C TYR A 436 25.67 20.06 11.29
N ARG A 437 26.67 20.77 10.76
CA ARG A 437 27.15 22.06 11.29
C ARG A 437 26.42 23.29 10.75
N SER A 438 25.75 23.20 9.59
CA SER A 438 25.14 24.35 8.93
C SER A 438 23.61 24.35 9.05
N SER A 439 23.07 25.16 9.97
CA SER A 439 21.61 25.32 10.10
C SER A 439 20.94 25.87 8.81
N ALA A 440 21.66 26.69 8.05
CA ALA A 440 21.16 27.22 6.78
C ALA A 440 21.01 26.12 5.72
N LEU A 441 22.05 25.28 5.55
CA LEU A 441 22.01 24.15 4.62
C LEU A 441 20.96 23.13 5.07
N TRP A 442 20.92 22.83 6.37
CA TRP A 442 19.95 21.91 6.97
C TRP A 442 18.52 22.32 6.62
N ARG A 443 18.15 23.60 6.88
CA ARG A 443 16.80 24.12 6.61
C ARG A 443 16.47 24.09 5.12
N ARG A 444 17.43 24.41 4.25
CA ARG A 444 17.26 24.38 2.81
C ARG A 444 16.94 22.98 2.31
N LEU A 445 17.75 21.97 2.67
CA LEU A 445 17.54 20.58 2.29
C LEU A 445 16.24 20.02 2.89
N SER A 446 15.97 20.32 4.17
CA SER A 446 14.72 19.92 4.84
C SER A 446 13.48 20.46 4.11
N LYS A 447 13.49 21.73 3.73
CA LYS A 447 12.37 22.34 3.01
C LYS A 447 12.20 21.73 1.61
N ALA A 448 13.27 21.66 0.82
CA ALA A 448 13.22 21.14 -0.53
C ALA A 448 12.80 19.64 -0.55
N GLY A 449 13.32 18.83 0.39
CA GLY A 449 12.93 17.43 0.52
C GLY A 449 11.45 17.25 0.84
N GLN A 450 10.89 18.07 1.73
CA GLN A 450 9.46 18.06 2.06
C GLN A 450 8.58 18.50 0.88
N GLU A 451 9.02 19.49 0.12
CA GLU A 451 8.34 19.96 -1.09
C GLU A 451 8.30 18.86 -2.15
N LEU A 452 9.44 18.20 -2.39
CA LEU A 452 9.51 17.05 -3.31
C LEU A 452 8.53 15.94 -2.91
N VAL A 453 8.46 15.58 -1.62
CA VAL A 453 7.53 14.52 -1.14
C VAL A 453 6.07 14.92 -1.43
N ARG A 454 5.69 16.17 -1.16
CA ARG A 454 4.33 16.65 -1.40
C ARG A 454 3.97 16.65 -2.88
N GLU A 455 4.90 17.01 -3.74
CA GLU A 455 4.66 17.18 -5.19
C GLU A 455 4.78 15.87 -5.96
N ARG A 456 5.74 15.01 -5.61
CA ARG A 456 6.10 13.83 -6.40
C ARG A 456 5.77 12.49 -5.76
N PHE A 457 5.76 12.43 -4.42
CA PHE A 457 5.55 11.17 -3.69
C PHE A 457 4.22 11.17 -2.91
N SER A 458 3.24 11.96 -3.35
CA SER A 458 1.92 12.02 -2.73
C SER A 458 1.00 10.90 -3.20
N LEU A 459 -0.01 10.59 -2.38
CA LEU A 459 -1.10 9.68 -2.77
C LEU A 459 -1.79 10.12 -4.07
N GLN A 460 -1.89 11.44 -4.32
CA GLN A 460 -2.51 11.97 -5.54
C GLN A 460 -1.69 11.61 -6.78
N MET A 461 -0.36 11.75 -6.72
CA MET A 461 0.52 11.35 -7.82
C MET A 461 0.49 9.84 -8.05
N GLY A 462 0.56 9.05 -6.95
CA GLY A 462 0.46 7.61 -7.02
C GLY A 462 -0.89 7.14 -7.60
N LYS A 463 -1.99 7.80 -7.25
CA LYS A 463 -3.31 7.54 -7.81
C LYS A 463 -3.36 7.80 -9.32
N ALA A 464 -2.80 8.92 -9.79
CA ALA A 464 -2.77 9.24 -11.22
C ALA A 464 -1.93 8.23 -12.02
N ALA A 465 -0.76 7.88 -11.50
CA ALA A 465 0.11 6.88 -12.12
C ALA A 465 -0.51 5.47 -12.13
N LEU A 466 -1.21 5.08 -11.05
CA LEU A 466 -1.94 3.82 -11.01
C LEU A 466 -3.09 3.77 -12.04
N ALA A 467 -3.83 4.88 -12.18
CA ALA A 467 -4.89 4.98 -13.20
C ALA A 467 -4.31 4.77 -14.60
N HIS A 468 -3.21 5.43 -14.93
CA HIS A 468 -2.52 5.27 -16.20
C HIS A 468 -2.00 3.83 -16.42
N ALA A 469 -1.41 3.21 -15.39
CA ALA A 469 -0.96 1.81 -15.47
C ALA A 469 -2.12 0.83 -15.71
N ILE A 470 -3.27 1.06 -15.07
CA ILE A 470 -4.50 0.27 -15.30
C ILE A 470 -4.99 0.45 -16.74
N GLU A 471 -5.03 1.68 -17.26
CA GLU A 471 -5.43 1.97 -18.62
C GLU A 471 -4.49 1.28 -19.64
N THR A 472 -3.18 1.34 -19.39
CA THR A 472 -2.17 0.65 -20.19
C THR A 472 -2.41 -0.87 -20.21
N ALA A 473 -2.64 -1.47 -19.05
CA ALA A 473 -2.90 -2.91 -18.93
C ALA A 473 -4.20 -3.33 -19.64
N LEU A 474 -5.25 -2.52 -19.52
CA LEU A 474 -6.53 -2.75 -20.20
C LEU A 474 -6.39 -2.62 -21.72
N ALA A 475 -5.70 -1.60 -22.22
CA ALA A 475 -5.45 -1.41 -23.66
C ALA A 475 -4.68 -2.59 -24.25
N HIS A 476 -3.62 -3.03 -23.57
CA HIS A 476 -2.86 -4.21 -23.98
C HIS A 476 -3.72 -5.47 -24.02
N LYS A 477 -4.51 -5.72 -22.97
CA LYS A 477 -5.40 -6.88 -22.88
C LYS A 477 -6.44 -6.92 -24.00
N LEU A 478 -6.92 -5.75 -24.43
CA LEU A 478 -7.92 -5.62 -25.51
C LEU A 478 -7.32 -5.60 -26.91
N GLY A 479 -5.98 -5.63 -27.03
CA GLY A 479 -5.30 -5.53 -28.33
C GLY A 479 -5.42 -4.15 -28.98
N LEU A 480 -5.62 -3.08 -28.20
CA LEU A 480 -5.81 -1.70 -28.67
C LEU A 480 -4.48 -0.93 -28.78
N ASP A 481 -3.36 -1.57 -28.59
CA ASP A 481 -2.00 -0.99 -28.50
C ASP A 481 -1.44 -0.41 -29.83
N GLY A 482 -2.25 -0.22 -30.86
CA GLY A 482 -1.77 0.27 -32.13
C GLY A 482 -2.40 1.59 -32.62
N ALA A 483 -3.43 2.12 -31.96
CA ALA A 483 -4.24 3.17 -32.55
C ALA A 483 -4.38 4.50 -31.74
N ALA A 484 -3.93 4.57 -30.50
CA ALA A 484 -4.32 5.68 -29.62
C ALA A 484 -3.21 6.39 -28.83
N LEU A 485 -1.95 5.98 -28.88
CA LEU A 485 -0.86 6.64 -28.15
C LEU A 485 -0.15 7.77 -28.93
N ASP A 486 -0.38 7.89 -30.24
CA ASP A 486 0.21 8.96 -31.09
C ASP A 486 -0.59 10.27 -31.12
N ALA A 487 -1.66 10.43 -30.36
CA ALA A 487 -2.53 11.60 -30.41
C ALA A 487 -2.32 12.62 -29.25
N GLY A 488 -1.31 12.42 -28.39
CA GLY A 488 -1.09 13.19 -27.17
C GLY A 488 0.12 14.15 -27.15
N ASP A 489 0.97 14.16 -28.19
CA ASP A 489 2.13 15.06 -28.28
C ASP A 489 2.07 15.91 -29.57
N LYS A 490 1.21 16.91 -29.58
CA LYS A 490 1.32 18.09 -30.43
C LYS A 490 0.86 19.32 -29.69
#